data_de6f0fc4dab9a3c0faebf4695a5d614a
#
_entry.id   de6f0fc4dab9a3c0faebf4695a5d614a
#
_cell.length_a   1.000
_cell.length_b   1.000
_cell.length_c   1.000
_cell.angle_alpha   90.00
_cell.angle_beta   90.00
_cell.angle_gamma   90.00
#
_symmetry.space_group_name_H-M   'P 1'
#
loop_
_entity.id
_entity.type
_entity.pdbx_description
1 polymer ?
#
loop_
_entity_poly.entity_id
_entity_poly.type
_entity_poly.pdbx_seq_one_letter_code
_entity_poly.pdbx_strand_id
1 'polypeptide(L)'
;YLLFIAGGINEIYVADILELMCAVAFTIHMFTVDKYDKADGVKLSCIQFLTSGILSGILMLIFDKADINSIMKAIIPILYAGVMSSGIAYTFQIIGQKYAKPSVTAIVLSLESVFAALAGWILLGEHLSTRELTGCILVFTAVIIAQIPQFAHNVDDSKQQVIE
;
A
#
# COMPACT_ATOMS: atom_id res chain seq x y z
N TYR A 1 -10.51 -8.10 7.36
CA TYR A 1 -9.79 -7.99 8.64
C TYR A 1 -10.68 -8.37 9.84
N LEU A 2 -11.81 -7.69 10.06
CA LEU A 2 -12.74 -7.97 11.17
C LEU A 2 -13.21 -9.44 11.26
N LEU A 3 -13.32 -10.13 10.13
CA LEU A 3 -13.69 -11.55 10.07
C LEU A 3 -12.55 -12.49 10.52
N PHE A 4 -11.31 -12.01 10.55
CA PHE A 4 -10.12 -12.82 10.77
C PHE A 4 -9.43 -12.57 12.11
N ILE A 5 -9.95 -11.65 12.96
CA ILE A 5 -9.45 -11.43 14.33
C ILE A 5 -9.58 -12.72 15.14
N ALA A 6 -8.47 -13.25 15.59
CA ALA A 6 -8.41 -14.54 16.26
C ALA A 6 -9.09 -14.58 17.65
N GLY A 7 -9.29 -13.40 18.27
CA GLY A 7 -9.85 -13.26 19.63
C GLY A 7 -11.35 -12.98 19.72
N GLY A 8 -12.05 -12.80 18.58
CA GLY A 8 -13.45 -12.35 18.57
C GLY A 8 -13.59 -10.85 18.83
N ILE A 9 -14.84 -10.34 18.68
CA ILE A 9 -15.17 -8.90 18.72
C ILE A 9 -14.85 -8.23 20.09
N ASN A 10 -14.55 -9.00 21.13
CA ASN A 10 -14.38 -8.49 22.48
C ASN A 10 -12.95 -8.01 22.81
N GLU A 11 -11.96 -8.22 21.91
CA GLU A 11 -10.58 -7.79 22.11
C GLU A 11 -10.12 -6.88 20.96
N ILE A 12 -10.58 -5.62 21.00
CA ILE A 12 -10.04 -4.58 20.13
C ILE A 12 -8.71 -4.12 20.72
N TYR A 13 -7.62 -4.46 20.06
CA TYR A 13 -6.29 -3.99 20.45
C TYR A 13 -6.07 -2.54 19.98
N VAL A 14 -5.22 -1.81 20.71
CA VAL A 14 -4.79 -0.46 20.32
C VAL A 14 -4.20 -0.47 18.89
N ALA A 15 -3.55 -1.56 18.49
CA ALA A 15 -3.03 -1.75 17.15
C ALA A 15 -4.12 -1.67 16.07
N ASP A 16 -5.30 -2.24 16.31
CA ASP A 16 -6.43 -2.24 15.36
C ASP A 16 -6.95 -0.82 15.12
N ILE A 17 -6.99 -0.01 16.19
CA ILE A 17 -7.38 1.41 16.09
C ILE A 17 -6.33 2.19 15.31
N LEU A 18 -5.05 1.96 15.55
CA LEU A 18 -3.97 2.60 14.82
C LEU A 18 -3.96 2.22 13.33
N GLU A 19 -4.25 0.96 12.99
CA GLU A 19 -4.42 0.53 11.60
C GLU A 19 -5.59 1.24 10.91
N LEU A 20 -6.72 1.37 11.60
CA LEU A 20 -7.86 2.11 11.06
C LEU A 20 -7.53 3.58 10.81
N MET A 21 -6.85 4.22 11.75
CA MET A 21 -6.36 5.59 11.59
C MET A 21 -5.38 5.71 10.42
N CYS A 22 -4.48 4.75 10.26
CA CYS A 22 -3.56 4.67 9.13
C CYS A 22 -4.31 4.55 7.79
N ALA A 23 -5.35 3.71 7.72
CA ALA A 23 -6.18 3.57 6.53
C ALA A 23 -6.90 4.88 6.15
N VAL A 24 -7.42 5.62 7.13
CA VAL A 24 -8.02 6.95 6.91
C VAL A 24 -6.98 7.94 6.40
N ALA A 25 -5.81 8.00 7.04
CA ALA A 25 -4.72 8.88 6.64
C ALA A 25 -4.23 8.55 5.22
N PHE A 26 -4.11 7.26 4.88
CA PHE A 26 -3.74 6.81 3.54
C PHE A 26 -4.78 7.19 2.49
N THR A 27 -6.07 7.11 2.82
CA THR A 27 -7.14 7.56 1.94
C THR A 27 -7.04 9.06 1.64
N ILE A 28 -6.83 9.88 2.66
CA ILE A 28 -6.61 11.33 2.51
C ILE A 28 -5.37 11.59 1.65
N HIS A 29 -4.31 10.84 1.87
CA HIS A 29 -3.08 10.92 1.07
C HIS A 29 -3.36 10.63 -0.40
N MET A 30 -4.08 9.57 -0.74
CA MET A 30 -4.42 9.22 -2.12
C MET A 30 -5.21 10.33 -2.83
N PHE A 31 -6.23 10.90 -2.18
CA PHE A 31 -6.98 12.03 -2.74
C PHE A 31 -6.12 13.29 -2.87
N THR A 32 -5.16 13.48 -1.98
CA THR A 32 -4.22 14.61 -2.08
C THR A 32 -3.30 14.45 -3.28
N VAL A 33 -2.76 13.26 -3.52
CA VAL A 33 -1.93 12.97 -4.69
C VAL A 33 -2.71 13.16 -5.99
N ASP A 34 -3.96 12.68 -6.04
CA ASP A 34 -4.86 12.84 -7.19
C ASP A 34 -5.11 14.33 -7.51
N LYS A 35 -5.30 15.16 -6.49
CA LYS A 35 -5.46 16.61 -6.65
C LYS A 35 -4.23 17.29 -7.28
N TYR A 36 -3.04 16.74 -7.07
CA TYR A 36 -1.77 17.23 -7.61
C TYR A 36 -1.27 16.42 -8.80
N ASP A 37 -2.19 15.89 -9.61
CA ASP A 37 -1.91 15.06 -10.80
C ASP A 37 -0.95 15.70 -11.82
N LYS A 38 -1.01 17.04 -11.93
CA LYS A 38 -0.13 17.84 -12.83
C LYS A 38 1.30 17.98 -12.32
N ALA A 39 1.57 17.73 -11.05
CA ALA A 39 2.91 17.78 -10.49
C ALA A 39 3.75 16.59 -10.99
N ASP A 40 5.06 16.78 -11.09
CA ASP A 40 5.97 15.68 -11.40
C ASP A 40 5.93 14.64 -10.26
N GLY A 41 5.57 13.38 -10.58
CA GLY A 41 5.42 12.31 -9.60
C GLY A 41 6.71 12.02 -8.84
N VAL A 42 7.87 12.13 -9.51
CA VAL A 42 9.17 11.93 -8.86
C VAL A 42 9.46 13.05 -7.86
N LYS A 43 9.20 14.30 -8.23
CA LYS A 43 9.37 15.44 -7.31
C LYS A 43 8.43 15.35 -6.12
N LEU A 44 7.18 14.93 -6.36
CA LEU A 44 6.19 14.76 -5.29
C LEU A 44 6.64 13.67 -4.31
N SER A 45 7.10 12.52 -4.81
CA SER A 45 7.67 11.44 -3.99
C SER A 45 8.86 11.94 -3.17
N CYS A 46 9.82 12.63 -3.78
CA CYS A 46 10.99 13.14 -3.08
C CYS A 46 10.63 14.06 -1.91
N ILE A 47 9.69 14.99 -2.11
CA ILE A 47 9.23 15.90 -1.06
C ILE A 47 8.56 15.13 0.08
N GLN A 48 7.71 14.16 -0.24
CA GLN A 48 7.03 13.33 0.75
C GLN A 48 8.01 12.52 1.59
N PHE A 49 8.97 11.85 0.96
CA PHE A 49 9.99 11.07 1.68
C PHE A 49 10.91 11.94 2.51
N LEU A 50 11.31 13.10 1.99
CA LEU A 50 12.12 14.04 2.76
C LEU A 50 11.38 14.52 4.02
N THR A 51 10.11 14.90 3.86
CA THR A 51 9.27 15.35 4.98
C THR A 51 9.07 14.23 6.00
N SER A 52 8.70 13.03 5.54
CA SER A 52 8.53 11.86 6.40
C SER A 52 9.82 11.47 7.11
N GLY A 53 10.96 11.49 6.39
CA GLY A 53 12.26 11.18 6.94
C GLY A 53 12.69 12.18 8.04
N ILE A 54 12.48 13.48 7.83
CA ILE A 54 12.77 14.50 8.83
C ILE A 54 11.90 14.31 10.07
N LEU A 55 10.58 14.12 9.89
CA LEU A 55 9.65 13.92 11.00
C LEU A 55 9.99 12.66 11.80
N SER A 56 10.23 11.54 11.10
CA SER A 56 10.63 10.28 11.75
C SER A 56 11.96 10.40 12.46
N GLY A 57 12.93 11.13 11.89
CA GLY A 57 14.21 11.38 12.52
C GLY A 57 14.07 12.20 13.80
N ILE A 58 13.23 13.23 13.81
CA ILE A 58 12.94 14.03 15.02
C ILE A 58 12.27 13.14 16.09
N LEU A 59 11.28 12.34 15.70
CA LEU A 59 10.59 11.46 16.65
C LEU A 59 11.55 10.40 17.23
N MET A 60 12.43 9.83 16.42
CA MET A 60 13.47 8.92 16.88
C MET A 60 14.39 9.54 17.92
N LEU A 61 14.80 10.80 17.72
CA LEU A 61 15.67 11.51 18.67
C LEU A 61 14.97 11.82 20.01
N ILE A 62 13.62 11.98 19.99
CA ILE A 62 12.85 12.30 21.20
C ILE A 62 12.46 11.04 21.97
N PHE A 63 12.02 10.00 21.30
CA PHE A 63 11.39 8.83 21.90
C PHE A 63 12.29 7.59 21.97
N ASP A 64 13.25 7.47 21.04
CA ASP A 64 14.11 6.30 20.94
C ASP A 64 15.56 6.63 21.30
N LYS A 65 16.18 5.69 22.03
CA LYS A 65 17.64 5.66 22.19
C LYS A 65 18.20 4.74 21.11
N ALA A 66 18.32 5.29 19.89
CA ALA A 66 18.84 4.51 18.78
C ALA A 66 20.25 3.99 19.07
N ASP A 67 20.42 2.68 19.14
CA ASP A 67 21.73 2.04 19.20
C ASP A 67 22.32 1.90 17.80
N ILE A 68 23.42 2.64 17.57
CA ILE A 68 24.11 2.66 16.27
C ILE A 68 24.56 1.24 15.87
N ASN A 69 24.97 0.39 16.82
CA ASN A 69 25.41 -0.97 16.51
C ASN A 69 24.25 -1.82 15.97
N SER A 70 23.05 -1.66 16.52
CA SER A 70 21.85 -2.36 16.04
C SER A 70 21.44 -1.87 14.65
N ILE A 71 21.54 -0.56 14.38
CA ILE A 71 21.31 0.01 13.04
C ILE A 71 22.30 -0.55 12.02
N MET A 72 23.59 -0.61 12.38
CA MET A 72 24.61 -1.14 11.48
C MET A 72 24.43 -2.63 11.17
N LYS A 73 23.94 -3.43 12.11
CA LYS A 73 23.59 -4.84 11.86
C LYS A 73 22.40 -5.00 10.91
N ALA A 74 21.48 -4.06 10.93
CA ALA A 74 20.27 -4.06 10.11
C ALA A 74 20.41 -3.20 8.84
N ILE A 75 21.61 -2.76 8.47
CA ILE A 75 21.83 -1.79 7.38
C ILE A 75 21.32 -2.32 6.03
N ILE A 76 21.49 -3.61 5.73
CA ILE A 76 21.06 -4.20 4.46
C ILE A 76 19.54 -4.20 4.33
N PRO A 77 18.75 -4.73 5.29
CA PRO A 77 17.27 -4.62 5.21
C PRO A 77 16.77 -3.17 5.24
N ILE A 78 17.45 -2.27 5.97
CA ILE A 78 17.09 -0.84 5.99
C ILE A 78 17.28 -0.21 4.60
N LEU A 79 18.41 -0.46 3.95
CA LEU A 79 18.69 0.04 2.60
C LEU A 79 17.72 -0.55 1.58
N TYR A 80 17.42 -1.84 1.68
CA TYR A 80 16.43 -2.49 0.82
C TYR A 80 15.05 -1.85 0.98
N ALA A 81 14.56 -1.67 2.20
CA ALA A 81 13.28 -1.03 2.47
C ALA A 81 13.27 0.43 2.01
N GLY A 82 14.33 1.19 2.25
CA GLY A 82 14.42 2.59 1.84
C GLY A 82 14.50 2.79 0.33
N VAL A 83 15.34 2.02 -0.36
CA VAL A 83 15.58 2.21 -1.81
C VAL A 83 14.52 1.48 -2.63
N MET A 84 14.29 0.20 -2.39
CA MET A 84 13.41 -0.62 -3.23
C MET A 84 11.94 -0.39 -2.90
N SER A 85 11.55 -0.48 -1.65
CA SER A 85 10.16 -0.34 -1.25
C SER A 85 9.72 1.14 -1.25
N SER A 86 10.39 2.00 -0.50
CA SER A 86 10.01 3.41 -0.43
C SER A 86 10.43 4.18 -1.69
N GLY A 87 11.68 4.12 -2.11
CA GLY A 87 12.20 4.90 -3.23
C GLY A 87 11.54 4.51 -4.56
N ILE A 88 11.68 3.26 -4.96
CA ILE A 88 11.27 2.80 -6.30
C ILE A 88 9.78 2.47 -6.34
N ALA A 89 9.30 1.55 -5.50
CA ALA A 89 7.94 1.06 -5.59
C ALA A 89 6.90 2.16 -5.32
N TYR A 90 7.12 2.98 -4.30
CA TYR A 90 6.21 4.08 -3.97
C TYR A 90 6.21 5.20 -5.03
N THR A 91 7.35 5.49 -5.65
CA THR A 91 7.41 6.44 -6.76
C THR A 91 6.62 5.94 -7.96
N PHE A 92 6.74 4.64 -8.30
CA PHE A 92 5.91 4.04 -9.34
C PHE A 92 4.42 4.05 -8.98
N GLN A 93 4.07 3.86 -7.71
CA GLN A 93 2.69 3.99 -7.24
C GLN A 93 2.15 5.40 -7.50
N ILE A 94 2.87 6.45 -7.14
CA ILE A 94 2.46 7.85 -7.38
C ILE A 94 2.32 8.14 -8.88
N ILE A 95 3.25 7.65 -9.69
CA ILE A 95 3.16 7.79 -11.14
C ILE A 95 1.92 7.05 -11.68
N GLY A 96 1.67 5.82 -11.23
CA GLY A 96 0.52 5.03 -11.63
C GLY A 96 -0.82 5.65 -11.25
N GLN A 97 -0.91 6.30 -10.09
CA GLN A 97 -2.11 7.00 -9.63
C GLN A 97 -2.55 8.13 -10.57
N LYS A 98 -1.64 8.72 -11.34
CA LYS A 98 -2.00 9.76 -12.32
C LYS A 98 -2.82 9.23 -13.49
N TYR A 99 -2.76 7.95 -13.76
CA TYR A 99 -3.44 7.30 -14.88
C TYR A 99 -4.67 6.50 -14.45
N ALA A 100 -4.96 6.44 -13.16
CA ALA A 100 -6.05 5.65 -12.60
C ALA A 100 -6.82 6.44 -11.54
N LYS A 101 -8.14 6.23 -11.48
CA LYS A 101 -8.97 6.84 -10.42
C LYS A 101 -8.52 6.34 -9.04
N PRO A 102 -8.55 7.18 -7.99
CA PRO A 102 -8.10 6.80 -6.63
C PRO A 102 -8.74 5.50 -6.11
N SER A 103 -10.03 5.31 -6.38
CA SER A 103 -10.75 4.08 -5.97
C SER A 103 -10.19 2.82 -6.61
N VAL A 104 -9.80 2.90 -7.88
CA VAL A 104 -9.20 1.77 -8.62
C VAL A 104 -7.83 1.47 -8.08
N THR A 105 -7.02 2.50 -7.87
CA THR A 105 -5.69 2.37 -7.29
C THR A 105 -5.75 1.72 -5.91
N ALA A 106 -6.70 2.13 -5.05
CA ALA A 106 -6.89 1.52 -3.73
C ALA A 106 -7.20 0.01 -3.83
N ILE A 107 -8.06 -0.37 -4.77
CA ILE A 107 -8.43 -1.78 -4.99
C ILE A 107 -7.21 -2.58 -5.50
N VAL A 108 -6.45 -2.04 -6.45
CA VAL A 108 -5.24 -2.70 -6.97
C VAL A 108 -4.18 -2.82 -5.89
N LEU A 109 -3.98 -1.78 -5.07
CA LEU A 109 -3.04 -1.83 -3.94
C LEU A 109 -3.44 -2.87 -2.88
N SER A 110 -4.73 -3.20 -2.76
CA SER A 110 -5.16 -4.29 -1.87
C SER A 110 -4.57 -5.65 -2.25
N LEU A 111 -4.14 -5.84 -3.50
CA LEU A 111 -3.41 -7.05 -3.93
C LEU A 111 -2.03 -7.18 -3.28
N GLU A 112 -1.45 -6.10 -2.77
CA GLU A 112 -0.18 -6.13 -2.06
C GLU A 112 -0.21 -7.14 -0.91
N SER A 113 -1.30 -7.18 -0.14
CA SER A 113 -1.48 -8.13 0.96
C SER A 113 -1.52 -9.58 0.48
N VAL A 114 -2.11 -9.84 -0.68
CA VAL A 114 -2.16 -11.18 -1.29
C VAL A 114 -0.76 -11.60 -1.73
N PHE A 115 -0.03 -10.72 -2.41
CA PHE A 115 1.35 -11.00 -2.84
C PHE A 115 2.30 -11.14 -1.67
N ALA A 116 2.13 -10.35 -0.60
CA ALA A 116 2.91 -10.48 0.64
C ALA A 116 2.68 -11.85 1.29
N ALA A 117 1.45 -12.30 1.41
CA ALA A 117 1.12 -13.62 1.95
C ALA A 117 1.71 -14.76 1.11
N LEU A 118 1.61 -14.67 -0.23
CA LEU A 118 2.21 -15.65 -1.14
C LEU A 118 3.74 -15.66 -1.05
N ALA A 119 4.37 -14.49 -0.96
CA ALA A 119 5.82 -14.39 -0.81
C ALA A 119 6.29 -14.97 0.53
N GLY A 120 5.59 -14.70 1.64
CA GLY A 120 5.85 -15.29 2.95
C GLY A 120 5.79 -16.83 2.90
N TRP A 121 4.76 -17.36 2.25
CA TRP A 121 4.63 -18.80 2.07
C TRP A 121 5.78 -19.41 1.24
N ILE A 122 6.11 -18.81 0.10
CA ILE A 122 7.11 -19.38 -0.84
C ILE A 122 8.55 -19.14 -0.35
N LEU A 123 8.86 -17.93 0.13
CA LEU A 123 10.23 -17.52 0.45
C LEU A 123 10.63 -17.83 1.89
N LEU A 124 9.69 -17.70 2.83
CA LEU A 124 9.95 -17.90 4.26
C LEU A 124 9.48 -19.26 4.76
N GLY A 125 8.76 -20.03 3.93
CA GLY A 125 8.20 -21.33 4.32
C GLY A 125 7.09 -21.22 5.36
N GLU A 126 6.45 -20.05 5.48
CA GLU A 126 5.33 -19.83 6.38
C GLU A 126 4.12 -20.65 5.96
N HIS A 127 3.40 -21.23 6.91
CA HIS A 127 2.17 -21.96 6.60
C HIS A 127 0.98 -21.02 6.59
N LEU A 128 0.40 -20.80 5.40
CA LEU A 128 -0.87 -20.08 5.29
C LEU A 128 -1.98 -20.89 5.97
N SER A 129 -2.60 -20.28 6.96
CA SER A 129 -3.81 -20.84 7.57
C SER A 129 -4.98 -20.82 6.59
N THR A 130 -5.97 -21.67 6.78
CA THR A 130 -7.18 -21.71 5.94
C THR A 130 -7.89 -20.34 5.92
N ARG A 131 -7.81 -19.59 7.03
CA ARG A 131 -8.39 -18.23 7.13
C ARG A 131 -7.66 -17.25 6.22
N GLU A 132 -6.33 -17.24 6.25
CA GLU A 132 -5.50 -16.37 5.41
C GLU A 132 -5.70 -16.66 3.94
N LEU A 133 -5.74 -17.95 3.57
CA LEU A 133 -6.03 -18.35 2.19
C LEU A 133 -7.41 -17.89 1.73
N THR A 134 -8.44 -18.02 2.58
CA THR A 134 -9.78 -17.53 2.27
C THR A 134 -9.79 -16.00 2.11
N GLY A 135 -9.08 -15.27 2.98
CA GLY A 135 -8.91 -13.82 2.88
C GLY A 135 -8.27 -13.39 1.56
N CYS A 136 -7.19 -14.06 1.15
CA CYS A 136 -6.53 -13.81 -0.15
C CYS A 136 -7.49 -14.03 -1.34
N ILE A 137 -8.26 -15.13 -1.32
CA ILE A 137 -9.23 -15.43 -2.38
C ILE A 137 -10.33 -14.36 -2.44
N LEU A 138 -10.84 -13.91 -1.30
CA LEU A 138 -11.87 -12.87 -1.24
C LEU A 138 -11.34 -11.53 -1.77
N VAL A 139 -10.14 -11.10 -1.38
CA VAL A 139 -9.52 -9.88 -1.88
C VAL A 139 -9.30 -9.96 -3.38
N PHE A 140 -8.72 -11.07 -3.86
CA PHE A 140 -8.47 -11.27 -5.29
C PHE A 140 -9.76 -11.25 -6.11
N THR A 141 -10.82 -11.91 -5.63
CA THR A 141 -12.13 -11.91 -6.27
C THR A 141 -12.74 -10.51 -6.29
N ALA A 142 -12.67 -9.77 -5.20
CA ALA A 142 -13.16 -8.40 -5.11
C ALA A 142 -12.45 -7.47 -6.11
N VAL A 143 -11.12 -7.60 -6.26
CA VAL A 143 -10.34 -6.84 -7.25
C VAL A 143 -10.81 -7.15 -8.67
N ILE A 144 -10.99 -8.42 -9.02
CA ILE A 144 -11.47 -8.80 -10.36
C ILE A 144 -12.86 -8.22 -10.62
N ILE A 145 -13.80 -8.36 -9.70
CA ILE A 145 -15.16 -7.84 -9.86
C ILE A 145 -15.15 -6.30 -10.02
N ALA A 146 -14.32 -5.60 -9.27
CA ALA A 146 -14.22 -4.15 -9.36
C ALA A 146 -13.62 -3.64 -10.68
N GLN A 147 -12.86 -4.46 -11.39
CA GLN A 147 -12.26 -4.12 -12.70
C GLN A 147 -13.24 -4.33 -13.87
N ILE A 148 -14.23 -5.22 -13.75
CA ILE A 148 -15.16 -5.55 -14.82
C ILE A 148 -15.89 -4.32 -15.41
N PRO A 149 -16.48 -3.39 -14.61
CA PRO A 149 -17.18 -2.23 -15.15
C PRO A 149 -16.27 -1.29 -15.97
N GLN A 150 -14.99 -1.23 -15.63
CA GLN A 150 -14.04 -0.36 -16.32
C GLN A 150 -13.61 -0.92 -17.68
N PHE A 151 -13.46 -2.23 -17.79
CA PHE A 151 -13.22 -2.87 -19.07
C PHE A 151 -14.41 -2.66 -20.03
N ALA A 152 -15.63 -2.73 -19.53
CA ALA A 152 -16.83 -2.49 -20.34
C ALA A 152 -16.90 -1.04 -20.86
N HIS A 153 -16.58 -0.05 -20.02
CA HIS A 153 -16.59 1.36 -20.42
C HIS A 153 -15.50 1.69 -21.44
N ASN A 154 -14.28 1.17 -21.24
CA ASN A 154 -13.17 1.39 -22.17
C ASN A 154 -13.41 0.73 -23.54
N VAL A 155 -14.12 -0.39 -23.58
CA VAL A 155 -14.49 -1.05 -24.85
C VAL A 155 -15.55 -0.27 -25.61
N ASP A 156 -16.50 0.37 -24.93
CA ASP A 156 -17.51 1.23 -25.57
C ASP A 156 -16.90 2.53 -26.10
N ASP A 157 -16.01 3.19 -25.34
CA ASP A 157 -15.31 4.40 -25.79
C ASP A 157 -14.42 4.12 -27.01
N SER A 158 -13.73 2.99 -27.03
CA SER A 158 -12.90 2.59 -28.17
C SER A 158 -13.72 2.28 -29.45
N LYS A 159 -14.95 1.79 -29.30
CA LYS A 159 -15.85 1.57 -30.43
C LYS A 159 -16.42 2.88 -30.99
N GLN A 160 -16.67 3.87 -30.16
CA GLN A 160 -17.13 5.20 -30.62
C GLN A 160 -16.05 5.93 -31.39
N GLN A 161 -14.78 5.85 -30.98
CA GLN A 161 -13.66 6.48 -31.69
C GLN A 161 -13.34 5.85 -33.07
N VAL A 162 -13.79 4.63 -33.34
CA VAL A 162 -13.58 3.96 -34.64
C VAL A 162 -14.70 4.27 -35.64
N ILE A 163 -15.82 4.86 -35.18
CA ILE A 163 -17.01 5.18 -35.99
C ILE A 163 -17.01 6.67 -36.43
N GLU A 164 -16.19 7.52 -35.82
CA GLU A 164 -15.92 8.89 -36.24
C GLU A 164 -14.70 8.97 -37.19
#